data_0bd4726fd384201895563b73c5b4751e
#
_entry.id   0bd4726fd384201895563b73c5b4751e
#
_cell.length_a   1.000
_cell.length_b   1.000
_cell.length_c   1.000
_cell.angle_alpha   90.00
_cell.angle_beta   90.00
_cell.angle_gamma   90.00
#
_symmetry.space_group_name_H-M   'P 1'
#
loop_
_entity.id
_entity.type
_entity.pdbx_description
1 polymer ?
#
loop_
_entity_poly.entity_id
_entity_poly.type
_entity_poly.pdbx_seq_one_letter_code
_entity_poly.pdbx_strand_id
1 'polypeptide(L)'
;MTQEKTTDWQASQQSAVGRLARFFPEATPVRIPVNVSAGSREKAESEATVIEFGTAREALFACQLPLDFAEKVRLRNADGSCDADAWVVALHYHNGQAAVAARFVHEPAHWVIKS
;
A
#
# COMPACT_ATOMS: atom_id res chain seq x y z
N MET A 1 -4.49 0.97 33.17
CA MET A 1 -4.39 0.32 32.56
C MET A 1 -3.46 0.20 31.77
N THR A 2 -3.08 -0.20 31.65
CA THR A 2 -2.22 -0.33 30.95
C THR A 2 -2.40 -0.61 29.75
N GLN A 3 -2.15 -0.21 29.02
CA GLN A 3 -2.22 -0.49 27.90
C GLN A 3 -1.37 -1.40 27.52
N GLU A 4 -1.58 -2.24 27.18
CA GLU A 4 -0.81 -3.13 26.85
C GLU A 4 -0.15 -2.90 25.71
N LYS A 5 0.85 -3.42 25.47
CA LYS A 5 1.43 -3.29 24.36
C LYS A 5 0.85 -4.03 23.34
N THR A 6 0.56 -3.47 22.24
CA THR A 6 0.08 -4.23 21.10
C THR A 6 1.29 -4.75 20.37
N THR A 7 1.17 -5.91 19.79
CA THR A 7 2.18 -6.41 18.91
C THR A 7 2.12 -5.65 17.60
N ASP A 8 3.15 -5.75 16.79
CA ASP A 8 3.13 -5.12 15.47
C ASP A 8 1.95 -5.59 14.66
N TRP A 9 1.59 -6.86 14.79
CA TRP A 9 0.46 -7.41 14.09
C TRP A 9 -0.83 -6.70 14.48
N GLN A 10 -1.03 -6.50 15.77
CA GLN A 10 -2.25 -5.83 16.21
C GLN A 10 -2.26 -4.37 15.81
N ALA A 11 -1.12 -3.72 15.86
CA ALA A 11 -1.04 -2.33 15.47
C ALA A 11 -1.39 -2.18 13.99
N SER A 12 -0.91 -3.07 13.14
CA SER A 12 -1.23 -3.01 11.72
C SER A 12 -2.72 -3.21 11.48
N GLN A 13 -3.34 -4.13 12.21
CA GLN A 13 -4.76 -4.37 12.02
C GLN A 13 -5.62 -3.22 12.49
N GLN A 14 -5.10 -2.40 13.41
CA GLN A 14 -5.85 -1.26 13.91
C GLN A 14 -5.60 0.00 13.10
N SER A 15 -4.64 0.00 12.20
CA SER A 15 -4.35 1.15 11.38
C SER A 15 -5.44 1.32 10.32
N ALA A 16 -5.42 2.46 9.64
CA ALA A 16 -6.35 2.67 8.53
C ALA A 16 -6.14 1.62 7.44
N VAL A 17 -4.89 1.24 7.20
CA VAL A 17 -4.60 0.21 6.20
C VAL A 17 -5.14 -1.13 6.69
N GLY A 18 -5.01 -1.42 7.98
CA GLY A 18 -5.55 -2.66 8.54
C GLY A 18 -7.05 -2.74 8.39
N ARG A 19 -7.74 -1.62 8.56
CA ARG A 19 -9.19 -1.60 8.38
C ARG A 19 -9.55 -1.80 6.91
N LEU A 20 -8.79 -1.20 6.00
CA LEU A 20 -9.03 -1.40 4.57
C LEU A 20 -8.80 -2.85 4.18
N ALA A 21 -7.84 -3.50 4.82
CA ALA A 21 -7.50 -4.89 4.50
C ALA A 21 -8.67 -5.83 4.76
N ARG A 22 -9.63 -5.42 5.57
CA ARG A 22 -10.81 -6.26 5.81
C ARG A 22 -11.64 -6.49 4.56
N PHE A 23 -11.48 -5.62 3.58
CA PHE A 23 -12.22 -5.77 2.33
C PHE A 23 -11.45 -6.62 1.32
N PHE A 24 -10.28 -7.13 1.72
CA PHE A 24 -9.45 -7.97 0.86
C PHE A 24 -9.15 -9.25 1.62
N PRO A 25 -10.06 -10.23 1.55
CA PRO A 25 -9.94 -11.42 2.42
C PRO A 25 -8.66 -12.19 2.27
N GLU A 26 -7.98 -12.06 1.14
CA GLU A 26 -6.73 -12.77 0.94
C GLU A 26 -5.52 -11.96 1.34
N ALA A 27 -5.71 -10.77 1.89
CA ALA A 27 -4.60 -9.93 2.25
C ALA A 27 -3.82 -10.53 3.40
N THR A 28 -2.51 -10.52 3.25
CA THR A 28 -1.58 -11.07 4.23
C THR A 28 -0.74 -9.93 4.76
N PRO A 29 -0.49 -9.87 6.07
CA PRO A 29 0.39 -8.84 6.62
C PRO A 29 1.80 -9.00 6.06
N VAL A 30 2.37 -7.89 5.63
CA VAL A 30 3.73 -7.85 5.13
C VAL A 30 4.35 -6.54 5.61
N ARG A 31 5.63 -6.35 5.31
CA ARG A 31 6.26 -5.08 5.63
C ARG A 31 7.30 -4.84 4.55
N ILE A 32 6.92 -4.15 3.51
CA ILE A 32 7.76 -3.95 2.35
C ILE A 32 7.92 -2.47 2.10
N PRO A 33 9.10 -1.90 2.39
CA PRO A 33 9.33 -0.48 2.12
C PRO A 33 9.34 -0.22 0.62
N VAL A 34 8.60 0.81 0.22
CA VAL A 34 8.52 1.18 -1.19
C VAL A 34 8.45 2.68 -1.33
N ASN A 35 8.72 3.17 -2.52
CA ASN A 35 8.38 4.52 -2.91
C ASN A 35 7.18 4.44 -3.83
N VAL A 36 6.20 5.28 -3.55
CA VAL A 36 4.99 5.41 -4.37
C VAL A 36 5.15 6.68 -5.17
N SER A 37 5.02 6.59 -6.48
CA SER A 37 5.09 7.77 -7.34
C SER A 37 3.78 7.94 -8.06
N ALA A 38 3.35 9.18 -8.20
CA ALA A 38 2.10 9.51 -8.87
C ALA A 38 2.26 10.84 -9.57
N GLY A 39 1.37 11.12 -10.51
CA GLY A 39 1.36 12.39 -11.21
C GLY A 39 1.96 12.31 -12.59
N SER A 40 1.88 13.44 -13.30
CA SER A 40 2.39 13.51 -14.66
C SER A 40 3.90 13.66 -14.61
N ARG A 41 4.52 13.56 -15.78
CA ARG A 41 5.93 13.75 -15.84
C ARG A 41 6.39 15.05 -15.26
N GLU A 42 5.60 16.10 -15.44
CA GLU A 42 6.00 17.41 -14.99
C GLU A 42 5.76 17.61 -13.52
N LYS A 43 4.82 16.88 -12.97
CA LYS A 43 4.47 17.04 -11.58
C LYS A 43 4.47 15.73 -10.84
N ALA A 44 5.39 14.87 -11.18
CA ALA A 44 5.48 13.59 -10.50
C ALA A 44 5.87 13.83 -9.05
N GLU A 45 5.16 13.16 -8.15
CA GLU A 45 5.44 13.25 -6.74
C GLU A 45 5.67 11.85 -6.22
N SER A 46 6.49 11.71 -5.20
CA SER A 46 6.77 10.41 -4.65
C SER A 46 6.84 10.51 -3.14
N GLU A 47 6.59 9.39 -2.51
CA GLU A 47 6.61 9.32 -1.06
C GLU A 47 7.08 7.92 -0.66
N ALA A 48 7.95 7.86 0.34
CA ALA A 48 8.37 6.59 0.90
C ALA A 48 7.30 6.09 1.86
N THR A 49 6.93 4.84 1.74
CA THR A 49 5.96 4.24 2.65
C THR A 49 6.26 2.76 2.80
N VAL A 50 5.38 2.04 3.45
CA VAL A 50 5.54 0.61 3.67
C VAL A 50 4.25 -0.07 3.25
N ILE A 51 4.36 -1.09 2.43
CA ILE A 51 3.21 -1.92 2.13
C ILE A 51 2.95 -2.78 3.36
N GLU A 52 1.78 -2.64 3.96
CA GLU A 52 1.43 -3.31 5.22
C GLU A 52 0.68 -4.61 5.01
N PHE A 53 -0.03 -4.73 3.90
CA PHE A 53 -0.75 -5.95 3.55
C PHE A 53 -0.63 -6.16 2.06
N GLY A 54 -0.69 -7.40 1.63
CA GLY A 54 -0.63 -7.70 0.21
C GLY A 54 -1.43 -8.92 -0.14
N THR A 55 -1.90 -8.95 -1.37
CA THR A 55 -2.44 -10.16 -1.99
C THR A 55 -1.58 -10.43 -3.22
N ALA A 56 -1.89 -11.47 -3.97
CA ALA A 56 -1.14 -11.75 -5.19
C ALA A 56 -1.23 -10.60 -6.19
N ARG A 57 -2.28 -9.77 -6.09
CA ARG A 57 -2.51 -8.72 -7.07
C ARG A 57 -2.55 -7.32 -6.50
N GLU A 58 -2.67 -7.15 -5.19
CA GLU A 58 -2.82 -5.83 -4.60
C GLU A 58 -1.80 -5.56 -3.52
N ALA A 59 -1.46 -4.29 -3.38
CA ALA A 59 -0.62 -3.80 -2.29
C ALA A 59 -1.42 -2.76 -1.51
N LEU A 60 -1.41 -2.87 -0.19
CA LEU A 60 -2.13 -1.94 0.66
C LEU A 60 -1.12 -1.16 1.49
N PHE A 61 -1.23 0.15 1.45
CA PHE A 61 -0.28 1.03 2.11
C PHE A 61 -0.95 2.35 2.47
N ALA A 62 -0.28 3.15 3.28
CA ALA A 62 -0.76 4.49 3.62
C ALA A 62 0.14 5.51 2.96
N CYS A 63 -0.42 6.61 2.51
CA CYS A 63 0.39 7.69 2.00
C CYS A 63 -0.34 9.03 2.15
N GLN A 64 0.44 10.10 2.04
CA GLN A 64 -0.11 11.44 2.12
C GLN A 64 -0.26 12.09 0.76
N LEU A 65 0.21 11.44 -0.29
CA LEU A 65 0.02 11.97 -1.63
C LEU A 65 -1.46 12.04 -1.96
N PRO A 66 -1.88 13.07 -2.67
CA PRO A 66 -3.30 13.21 -3.02
C PRO A 66 -3.66 12.30 -4.19
N LEU A 67 -3.96 11.07 -3.90
CA LEU A 67 -4.31 10.08 -4.91
C LEU A 67 -5.81 10.00 -5.09
N ASP A 68 -6.23 9.70 -6.30
CA ASP A 68 -7.64 9.53 -6.63
C ASP A 68 -7.91 8.08 -7.00
N PHE A 69 -9.17 7.70 -6.88
CA PHE A 69 -9.60 6.38 -7.30
C PHE A 69 -9.30 6.22 -8.78
N ALA A 70 -8.80 5.07 -9.14
CA ALA A 70 -8.44 4.70 -10.51
C ALA A 70 -7.20 5.40 -11.04
N GLU A 71 -6.53 6.17 -10.21
CA GLU A 71 -5.27 6.79 -10.61
C GLU A 71 -4.17 5.74 -10.70
N LYS A 72 -3.26 5.90 -11.64
CA LYS A 72 -2.14 4.98 -11.78
C LYS A 72 -0.98 5.47 -10.94
N VAL A 73 -0.39 4.58 -10.20
CA VAL A 73 0.79 4.86 -9.38
C VAL A 73 1.87 3.86 -9.72
N ARG A 74 3.09 4.20 -9.35
CA ARG A 74 4.21 3.29 -9.53
C ARG A 74 4.78 2.96 -8.17
N LEU A 75 4.99 1.69 -7.92
CA LEU A 75 5.54 1.20 -6.66
C LEU A 75 6.91 0.62 -6.92
N ARG A 76 7.90 1.10 -6.16
CA ARG A 76 9.27 0.63 -6.36
C ARG A 76 9.89 0.42 -4.99
N ASN A 77 10.46 -0.74 -4.74
CA ASN A 77 11.14 -0.95 -3.48
C ASN A 77 12.56 -0.37 -3.54
N ALA A 78 13.24 -0.40 -2.39
CA ALA A 78 14.49 0.34 -2.25
C ALA A 78 15.58 -0.09 -3.23
N ASP A 79 15.67 -1.38 -3.52
CA ASP A 79 16.72 -1.86 -4.40
C ASP A 79 16.26 -1.98 -5.86
N GLY A 80 15.03 -1.56 -6.14
CA GLY A 80 14.52 -1.61 -7.51
C GLY A 80 14.14 -3.00 -7.99
N SER A 81 14.20 -4.01 -7.14
CA SER A 81 13.84 -5.35 -7.57
C SER A 81 12.34 -5.49 -7.81
N CYS A 82 11.54 -4.66 -7.20
CA CYS A 82 10.10 -4.62 -7.45
C CYS A 82 9.78 -3.23 -7.97
N ASP A 83 9.32 -3.14 -9.19
CA ASP A 83 9.03 -1.86 -9.82
C ASP A 83 7.83 -2.10 -10.70
N ALA A 84 6.67 -1.65 -10.29
CA ALA A 84 5.43 -2.01 -10.96
C ALA A 84 4.44 -0.86 -10.96
N ASP A 85 3.65 -0.80 -12.01
CA ASP A 85 2.52 0.13 -12.08
C ASP A 85 1.31 -0.53 -11.47
N ALA A 86 0.47 0.26 -10.84
CA ALA A 86 -0.74 -0.22 -10.21
C ALA A 86 -1.82 0.83 -10.30
N TRP A 87 -3.08 0.37 -10.23
CA TRP A 87 -4.23 1.27 -10.22
C TRP A 87 -4.77 1.37 -8.82
N VAL A 88 -5.13 2.57 -8.39
CA VAL A 88 -5.78 2.76 -7.09
C VAL A 88 -7.20 2.20 -7.20
N VAL A 89 -7.48 1.15 -6.43
CA VAL A 89 -8.80 0.51 -6.47
C VAL A 89 -9.60 0.75 -5.20
N ALA A 90 -9.00 1.27 -4.16
CA ALA A 90 -9.73 1.64 -2.95
C ALA A 90 -8.95 2.71 -2.20
N LEU A 91 -9.66 3.64 -1.60
CA LEU A 91 -9.10 4.72 -0.83
C LEU A 91 -9.92 4.93 0.43
N HIS A 92 -9.25 5.22 1.53
CA HIS A 92 -9.94 5.57 2.76
C HIS A 92 -9.12 6.64 3.45
N TYR A 93 -9.66 7.85 3.53
CA TYR A 93 -8.96 8.95 4.16
C TYR A 93 -9.20 8.97 5.66
N HIS A 94 -8.14 9.23 6.40
CA HIS A 94 -8.24 9.26 7.85
C HIS A 94 -7.09 10.10 8.38
N ASN A 95 -7.41 11.17 9.07
CA ASN A 95 -6.40 12.04 9.71
C ASN A 95 -5.31 12.51 8.76
N GLY A 96 -5.72 12.93 7.57
CA GLY A 96 -4.76 13.51 6.62
C GLY A 96 -3.96 12.51 5.83
N GLN A 97 -4.20 11.22 6.05
CA GLN A 97 -3.55 10.17 5.28
C GLN A 97 -4.58 9.36 4.55
N ALA A 98 -4.19 8.75 3.47
CA ALA A 98 -5.04 7.80 2.77
C ALA A 98 -4.52 6.40 2.98
N ALA A 99 -5.42 5.48 3.31
CA ALA A 99 -5.14 4.07 3.19
C ALA A 99 -5.51 3.71 1.76
N VAL A 100 -4.61 3.08 1.05
CA VAL A 100 -4.72 2.86 -0.39
C VAL A 100 -4.58 1.39 -0.68
N ALA A 101 -5.47 0.87 -1.51
CA ALA A 101 -5.26 -0.44 -2.12
C ALA A 101 -5.00 -0.21 -3.59
N ALA A 102 -3.88 -0.70 -4.08
CA ALA A 102 -3.49 -0.54 -5.47
C ALA A 102 -3.33 -1.92 -6.09
N ARG A 103 -3.99 -2.12 -7.23
CA ARG A 103 -3.94 -3.38 -7.93
C ARG A 103 -2.93 -3.29 -9.05
N PHE A 104 -1.99 -4.22 -9.09
CA PHE A 104 -0.95 -4.20 -10.10
C PHE A 104 -1.54 -4.35 -11.49
N VAL A 105 -1.02 -3.55 -12.42
CA VAL A 105 -1.43 -3.62 -13.82
C VAL A 105 -1.00 -4.97 -14.40
N HIS A 106 0.22 -5.38 -14.05
CA HIS A 106 0.73 -6.67 -14.44
C HIS A 106 1.33 -7.31 -13.21
N GLU A 107 1.32 -8.62 -13.15
CA GLU A 107 1.88 -9.32 -12.01
C GLU A 107 3.37 -9.01 -11.91
N PRO A 108 3.85 -8.47 -10.79
CA PRO A 108 5.27 -8.15 -10.66
C PRO A 108 6.11 -9.41 -10.56
N ALA A 109 7.27 -9.35 -11.16
CA ALA A 109 8.15 -10.52 -11.21
C ALA A 109 8.65 -10.93 -9.83
N HIS A 110 8.81 -9.99 -8.92
CA HIS A 110 9.40 -10.26 -7.62
C HIS A 110 8.47 -9.91 -6.47
N TRP A 111 7.18 -10.12 -6.68
CA TRP A 111 6.21 -9.87 -5.62
C TRP A 111 6.21 -11.04 -4.65
N VAL A 112 6.18 -10.73 -3.36
CA VAL A 112 6.33 -11.77 -2.35
C VAL A 112 5.09 -12.60 -2.13
N ILE A 113 3.91 -12.11 -2.50
CA ILE A 113 2.66 -12.84 -2.34
C ILE A 113 2.35 -13.53 -3.65
N LYS A 114 2.14 -14.83 -3.61
CA LYS A 114 1.83 -15.57 -4.83
C LYS A 114 0.47 -16.18 -4.73
N SER A 115 -0.20 -16.27 -5.86
CA SER A 115 -1.53 -16.87 -5.90
C SER A 115 -1.46 -18.37 -5.71
#